data_4feb88e93edacf44bf8da4a97385b024
#
_entry.id   4feb88e93edacf44bf8da4a97385b024
#
_cell.length_a   1.000
_cell.length_b   1.000
_cell.length_c   1.000
_cell.angle_alpha   90.00
_cell.angle_beta   90.00
_cell.angle_gamma   90.00
#
_symmetry.space_group_name_H-M   'P 1'
#
loop_
_entity.id
_entity.type
_entity.pdbx_description
1 polymer ?
#
loop_
_entity_poly.entity_id
_entity_poly.type
_entity_poly.pdbx_seq_one_letter_code
_entity_poly.pdbx_strand_id
1 'polypeptide(L)'
;MRIKKIVLKEFKRFDDLTIDLGDQPKKIIAVVGPNGCGKSSIFDAFEDKMRDYRHIGDEGPSFYSKALYYTEEERRKTVYNKNEAVKITPNSGEINRKSFYIRTAYRFTSKINVQRLEAMPTIMDSTDEPISSIAIDRRLEANYKRLLGLAYAEFFEGSKTGSAVRDELIGKINSILNKILDVEISSLGNILSKQGQLYFKKGNVSDFPYDNLSSGEKEVIDIILDLIIKSTDYNDTVFCIDEPELHLNTSIQRKLLVEIEKLIPTNCQLWVATHSIGFLRALQDELKDDAQILDFSEKDYFHGTHTIQPIKTTRKNWQRIFSTALEDLTGLISPKRIIYCEGKDRPGQNGEEKGFDAKVFNSVFGETYHDSLFISSGGNTELDQRSEIGLAIMTKVFNDIEILVLKDRDISSGRLNDENDRKIYLDNNPKNHRVLNRWEIENYLFDKDVLKAYCSANDKEFKEQDYENFVTDIINQNVKDETGRIKNFCSILTNVNPETFKLNLATFITTEMQVYKELENVIFNRQ
;
A
#
# COMPACT_ATOMS: atom_id res chain seq x y z
N MET A 1 -6.09 3.12 31.57
CA MET A 1 -7.25 2.22 31.28
C MET A 1 -6.98 1.46 30.00
N ARG A 2 -7.34 0.19 29.94
CA ARG A 2 -7.35 -0.61 28.73
C ARG A 2 -8.69 -1.34 28.60
N ILE A 3 -9.17 -1.51 27.39
CA ILE A 3 -10.40 -2.27 27.12
C ILE A 3 -10.09 -3.75 27.11
N LYS A 4 -10.94 -4.53 27.79
CA LYS A 4 -10.89 -5.98 27.85
C LYS A 4 -11.89 -6.63 26.90
N LYS A 5 -13.11 -6.10 26.87
CA LYS A 5 -14.21 -6.65 26.07
C LYS A 5 -15.15 -5.56 25.58
N ILE A 6 -15.64 -5.74 24.36
CA ILE A 6 -16.68 -4.91 23.75
C ILE A 6 -17.78 -5.83 23.25
N VAL A 7 -19.04 -5.47 23.48
CA VAL A 7 -20.21 -6.12 22.90
C VAL A 7 -21.05 -5.06 22.22
N LEU A 8 -21.30 -5.26 20.93
CA LEU A 8 -22.12 -4.39 20.09
C LEU A 8 -23.32 -5.18 19.59
N LYS A 9 -24.54 -4.67 19.86
CA LYS A 9 -25.80 -5.28 19.43
C LYS A 9 -26.62 -4.28 18.63
N GLU A 10 -27.06 -4.70 17.46
CA GLU A 10 -27.83 -3.85 16.53
C GLU A 10 -27.22 -2.45 16.35
N PHE A 11 -25.88 -2.43 16.33
CA PHE A 11 -25.11 -1.19 16.25
C PHE A 11 -24.49 -1.03 14.86
N LYS A 12 -24.89 0.00 14.13
CA LYS A 12 -24.41 0.31 12.77
C LYS A 12 -24.53 -0.90 11.84
N ARG A 13 -23.42 -1.51 11.46
CA ARG A 13 -23.40 -2.71 10.61
C ARG A 13 -23.41 -4.03 11.42
N PHE A 14 -23.24 -3.95 12.72
CA PHE A 14 -23.09 -5.15 13.56
C PHE A 14 -24.43 -5.63 14.10
N ASP A 15 -24.71 -6.91 13.89
CA ASP A 15 -25.89 -7.57 14.48
C ASP A 15 -25.64 -7.91 15.96
N ASP A 16 -24.74 -8.82 16.20
CA ASP A 16 -24.24 -9.13 17.55
C ASP A 16 -22.74 -9.43 17.45
N LEU A 17 -21.91 -8.44 17.79
CA LEU A 17 -20.46 -8.55 17.73
C LEU A 17 -19.86 -8.47 19.14
N THR A 18 -19.11 -9.49 19.51
CA THR A 18 -18.24 -9.48 20.69
C THR A 18 -16.78 -9.38 20.25
N ILE A 19 -16.06 -8.39 20.79
CA ILE A 19 -14.59 -8.30 20.69
C ILE A 19 -14.05 -8.64 22.07
N ASP A 20 -13.22 -9.68 22.17
CA ASP A 20 -12.65 -10.15 23.42
C ASP A 20 -11.12 -10.16 23.34
N LEU A 21 -10.48 -9.23 24.06
CA LEU A 21 -9.04 -9.05 24.09
C LEU A 21 -8.33 -9.91 25.15
N GLY A 22 -9.10 -10.65 25.94
CA GLY A 22 -8.60 -11.47 27.05
C GLY A 22 -8.34 -10.68 28.33
N ASP A 23 -7.78 -11.35 29.33
CA ASP A 23 -7.60 -10.78 30.66
C ASP A 23 -6.49 -9.74 30.76
N GLN A 24 -5.52 -9.79 29.88
CA GLN A 24 -4.38 -8.88 29.82
C GLN A 24 -4.27 -8.22 28.45
N PRO A 25 -5.14 -7.23 28.16
CA PRO A 25 -5.10 -6.52 26.87
C PRO A 25 -3.80 -5.75 26.73
N LYS A 26 -3.20 -5.84 25.53
CA LYS A 26 -1.95 -5.14 25.25
C LYS A 26 -2.17 -3.64 25.04
N LYS A 27 -1.05 -2.89 24.99
CA LYS A 27 -1.05 -1.44 24.82
C LYS A 27 -1.61 -1.01 23.48
N ILE A 28 -1.32 -1.78 22.41
CA ILE A 28 -1.75 -1.46 21.04
C ILE A 28 -2.78 -2.47 20.57
N ILE A 29 -3.90 -1.98 20.05
CA ILE A 29 -4.91 -2.77 19.37
C ILE A 29 -5.00 -2.27 17.92
N ALA A 30 -4.59 -3.10 16.99
CA ALA A 30 -4.71 -2.80 15.57
C ALA A 30 -5.95 -3.49 15.00
N VAL A 31 -6.88 -2.70 14.48
CA VAL A 31 -8.07 -3.17 13.77
C VAL A 31 -7.76 -3.15 12.28
N VAL A 32 -7.65 -4.32 11.68
CA VAL A 32 -7.27 -4.47 10.27
C VAL A 32 -8.39 -5.10 9.46
N GLY A 33 -8.48 -4.76 8.18
CA GLY A 33 -9.50 -5.28 7.25
C GLY A 33 -9.77 -4.31 6.11
N PRO A 34 -10.48 -4.76 5.06
CA PRO A 34 -10.78 -3.96 3.89
C PRO A 34 -11.66 -2.74 4.22
N ASN A 35 -11.76 -1.83 3.25
CA ASN A 35 -12.63 -0.67 3.38
C ASN A 35 -14.09 -1.11 3.57
N GLY A 36 -14.81 -0.40 4.45
CA GLY A 36 -16.20 -0.71 4.75
C GLY A 36 -16.44 -1.91 5.68
N CYS A 37 -15.43 -2.63 6.18
CA CYS A 37 -15.63 -3.78 7.09
C CYS A 37 -16.12 -3.39 8.51
N GLY A 38 -16.11 -2.10 8.86
CA GLY A 38 -16.65 -1.59 10.13
C GLY A 38 -15.59 -1.16 11.15
N LYS A 39 -14.34 -0.95 10.76
CA LYS A 39 -13.25 -0.49 11.64
C LYS A 39 -13.63 0.79 12.40
N SER A 40 -14.02 1.83 11.69
CA SER A 40 -14.42 3.13 12.26
C SER A 40 -15.68 3.04 13.12
N SER A 41 -16.57 2.08 12.86
CA SER A 41 -17.78 1.87 13.65
C SER A 41 -17.50 1.46 15.10
N ILE A 42 -16.33 0.89 15.39
CA ILE A 42 -15.89 0.60 16.75
C ILE A 42 -15.61 1.91 17.50
N PHE A 43 -15.00 2.89 16.83
CA PHE A 43 -14.73 4.20 17.43
C PHE A 43 -16.00 5.00 17.65
N ASP A 44 -17.00 4.85 16.78
CA ASP A 44 -18.33 5.42 17.03
C ASP A 44 -19.00 4.81 18.28
N ALA A 45 -18.74 3.53 18.59
CA ALA A 45 -19.26 2.92 19.81
C ALA A 45 -18.59 3.51 21.07
N PHE A 46 -17.31 3.86 21.00
CA PHE A 46 -16.62 4.54 22.09
C PHE A 46 -17.15 5.97 22.27
N GLU A 47 -17.36 6.69 21.17
CA GLU A 47 -17.92 8.04 21.18
C GLU A 47 -19.34 8.04 21.76
N ASP A 48 -20.20 7.15 21.29
CA ASP A 48 -21.56 7.00 21.79
C ASP A 48 -21.58 6.78 23.32
N LYS A 49 -20.62 5.99 23.83
CA LYS A 49 -20.51 5.72 25.27
C LYS A 49 -20.07 6.94 26.08
N MET A 50 -19.26 7.83 25.47
CA MET A 50 -18.74 9.02 26.17
C MET A 50 -19.70 10.20 26.23
N ARG A 51 -20.69 10.26 25.37
CA ARG A 51 -21.61 11.40 25.29
C ARG A 51 -22.29 11.77 26.59
N ASP A 52 -22.53 10.80 27.45
CA ASP A 52 -23.12 11.06 28.80
C ASP A 52 -22.19 11.84 29.73
N TYR A 53 -20.90 11.81 29.45
CA TYR A 53 -19.87 12.43 30.29
C TYR A 53 -19.32 13.74 29.69
N ARG A 54 -19.64 14.02 28.42
CA ARG A 54 -19.21 15.22 27.70
C ARG A 54 -20.43 15.93 27.13
N HIS A 55 -20.43 17.25 27.22
CA HIS A 55 -21.48 18.08 26.61
C HIS A 55 -21.20 18.32 25.11
N ILE A 56 -20.94 17.26 24.37
CA ILE A 56 -20.80 17.29 22.90
C ILE A 56 -22.11 16.85 22.25
N GLY A 57 -22.38 17.38 21.07
CA GLY A 57 -23.51 16.97 20.24
C GLY A 57 -23.44 15.49 19.85
N ASP A 58 -24.49 14.99 19.26
CA ASP A 58 -24.56 13.63 18.72
C ASP A 58 -25.16 13.61 17.31
N GLU A 59 -24.95 12.49 16.63
CA GLU A 59 -25.52 12.24 15.30
C GLU A 59 -26.99 11.76 15.36
N GLY A 60 -27.48 11.51 16.55
CA GLY A 60 -28.81 10.97 16.81
C GLY A 60 -28.92 9.45 16.65
N PRO A 61 -30.04 8.87 17.13
CA PRO A 61 -30.23 7.41 17.15
C PRO A 61 -30.13 6.74 15.79
N SER A 62 -30.54 7.40 14.71
CA SER A 62 -30.49 6.86 13.35
C SER A 62 -29.08 6.62 12.84
N PHE A 63 -28.08 7.30 13.39
CA PHE A 63 -26.68 7.10 13.03
C PHE A 63 -26.09 5.85 13.67
N TYR A 64 -26.49 5.53 14.89
CA TYR A 64 -25.91 4.43 15.68
C TYR A 64 -26.65 3.12 15.54
N SER A 65 -27.98 3.15 15.32
CA SER A 65 -28.76 1.93 15.19
C SER A 65 -28.46 1.19 13.88
N LYS A 66 -28.60 -0.13 13.89
CA LYS A 66 -28.46 -0.97 12.71
C LYS A 66 -29.56 -0.65 11.70
N ALA A 67 -29.18 -0.05 10.58
CA ALA A 67 -30.11 0.58 9.66
C ALA A 67 -30.51 -0.25 8.44
N LEU A 68 -29.99 -1.47 8.28
CA LEU A 68 -30.10 -2.25 7.04
C LEU A 68 -31.51 -2.72 6.70
N TYR A 69 -32.37 -2.86 7.70
CA TYR A 69 -33.69 -3.46 7.52
C TYR A 69 -34.84 -2.49 7.81
N TYR A 70 -34.52 -1.25 8.13
CA TYR A 70 -35.54 -0.30 8.50
C TYR A 70 -35.81 0.66 7.33
N THR A 71 -37.08 0.83 7.01
CA THR A 71 -37.54 1.96 6.24
C THR A 71 -37.22 3.26 7.01
N GLU A 72 -37.22 4.41 6.32
CA GLU A 72 -37.01 5.69 7.02
C GLU A 72 -38.05 5.93 8.13
N GLU A 73 -39.28 5.41 7.95
CA GLU A 73 -40.34 5.54 8.96
C GLU A 73 -40.07 4.66 10.19
N GLU A 74 -39.57 3.45 9.99
CA GLU A 74 -39.15 2.55 11.07
C GLU A 74 -37.93 3.09 11.80
N ARG A 75 -36.95 3.66 11.09
CA ARG A 75 -35.81 4.35 11.71
C ARG A 75 -36.22 5.47 12.66
N ARG A 76 -37.23 6.27 12.27
CA ARG A 76 -37.75 7.38 13.11
C ARG A 76 -38.47 6.87 14.35
N LYS A 77 -39.02 5.66 14.33
CA LYS A 77 -39.74 5.03 15.43
C LYS A 77 -38.83 4.18 16.35
N THR A 78 -37.63 3.84 15.89
CA THR A 78 -36.71 2.98 16.65
C THR A 78 -36.13 3.76 17.83
N VAL A 79 -36.36 3.27 19.03
CA VAL A 79 -35.77 3.81 20.26
C VAL A 79 -34.39 3.18 20.41
N TYR A 80 -33.36 3.92 20.08
CA TYR A 80 -31.98 3.49 20.29
C TYR A 80 -31.64 3.50 21.79
N ASN A 81 -31.28 2.35 22.33
CA ASN A 81 -30.83 2.21 23.72
C ASN A 81 -29.33 1.86 23.74
N LYS A 82 -28.47 2.87 23.91
CA LYS A 82 -27.02 2.68 23.91
C LYS A 82 -26.51 1.74 25.02
N ASN A 83 -27.19 1.61 26.13
CA ASN A 83 -26.78 0.72 27.23
C ASN A 83 -26.95 -0.76 26.87
N GLU A 84 -27.85 -1.07 25.95
CA GLU A 84 -28.03 -2.41 25.39
C GLU A 84 -27.19 -2.61 24.16
N ALA A 85 -27.12 -1.58 23.30
CA ALA A 85 -26.40 -1.62 22.03
C ALA A 85 -24.87 -1.65 22.19
N VAL A 86 -24.33 -0.94 23.18
CA VAL A 86 -22.89 -0.82 23.41
C VAL A 86 -22.53 -1.15 24.86
N LYS A 87 -21.81 -2.24 25.05
CA LYS A 87 -21.25 -2.63 26.35
C LYS A 87 -19.73 -2.71 26.24
N ILE A 88 -19.03 -1.92 27.05
CA ILE A 88 -17.57 -1.86 27.08
C ILE A 88 -17.10 -2.22 28.48
N THR A 89 -16.20 -3.19 28.59
CA THR A 89 -15.61 -3.64 29.84
C THR A 89 -14.14 -3.27 29.87
N PRO A 90 -13.72 -2.29 30.69
CA PRO A 90 -12.31 -1.99 30.89
C PRO A 90 -11.64 -3.04 31.79
N ASN A 91 -10.30 -3.09 31.76
CA ASN A 91 -9.52 -3.95 32.65
C ASN A 91 -9.50 -3.43 34.10
N SER A 92 -9.66 -2.13 34.30
CA SER A 92 -9.68 -1.44 35.59
C SER A 92 -10.41 -0.11 35.47
N GLY A 93 -10.99 0.36 36.54
CA GLY A 93 -11.72 1.62 36.64
C GLY A 93 -13.09 1.60 35.94
N GLU A 94 -13.71 2.76 35.87
CA GLU A 94 -15.00 2.99 35.24
C GLU A 94 -14.86 3.97 34.06
N ILE A 95 -15.76 3.88 33.09
CA ILE A 95 -15.80 4.81 31.96
C ILE A 95 -16.17 6.20 32.47
N ASN A 96 -15.43 7.20 32.07
CA ASN A 96 -15.60 8.60 32.44
C ASN A 96 -15.24 9.53 31.28
N ARG A 97 -15.30 10.85 31.49
CA ARG A 97 -15.02 11.86 30.44
C ARG A 97 -13.62 11.80 29.79
N LYS A 98 -12.65 11.10 30.40
CA LYS A 98 -11.29 10.91 29.90
C LYS A 98 -11.07 9.55 29.23
N SER A 99 -12.08 8.68 29.24
CA SER A 99 -11.90 7.27 28.88
C SER A 99 -11.51 7.05 27.43
N PHE A 100 -11.96 7.91 26.52
CA PHE A 100 -11.68 7.77 25.09
C PHE A 100 -11.25 9.10 24.51
N TYR A 101 -10.28 9.06 23.62
CA TYR A 101 -9.81 10.18 22.81
C TYR A 101 -9.76 9.73 21.35
N ILE A 102 -10.59 10.33 20.49
CA ILE A 102 -10.81 9.84 19.12
C ILE A 102 -10.30 10.85 18.10
N ARG A 103 -9.50 10.37 17.15
CA ARG A 103 -9.08 11.06 15.93
C ARG A 103 -9.71 10.37 14.73
N THR A 104 -10.52 11.10 13.96
CA THR A 104 -11.19 10.56 12.78
C THR A 104 -10.26 10.52 11.56
N ALA A 105 -10.61 9.77 10.52
CA ALA A 105 -9.91 9.78 9.25
C ALA A 105 -10.06 11.10 8.49
N TYR A 106 -11.10 11.88 8.79
CA TYR A 106 -11.40 13.15 8.11
C TYR A 106 -10.69 14.33 8.80
N ARG A 107 -9.37 14.34 8.79
CA ARG A 107 -8.55 15.42 9.33
C ARG A 107 -8.32 16.50 8.28
N PHE A 108 -8.65 17.75 8.63
CA PHE A 108 -8.49 18.87 7.73
C PHE A 108 -7.33 19.77 8.20
N THR A 109 -6.19 19.60 7.56
CA THR A 109 -4.92 20.21 7.97
C THR A 109 -4.38 21.24 6.98
N SER A 110 -5.24 21.83 6.13
CA SER A 110 -4.76 22.64 4.99
C SER A 110 -4.06 23.93 5.37
N LYS A 111 -4.50 24.61 6.44
CA LYS A 111 -3.98 25.93 6.84
C LYS A 111 -4.02 26.13 8.35
N ILE A 112 -3.08 26.91 8.85
CA ILE A 112 -3.11 27.52 10.18
C ILE A 112 -3.12 29.02 9.99
N ASN A 113 -4.19 29.69 10.44
CA ASN A 113 -4.30 31.16 10.35
C ASN A 113 -4.92 31.73 11.62
N VAL A 114 -4.11 31.85 12.66
CA VAL A 114 -4.51 32.40 13.94
C VAL A 114 -4.23 33.90 13.97
N GLN A 115 -5.27 34.72 14.01
CA GLN A 115 -5.17 36.18 14.06
C GLN A 115 -5.34 36.76 15.47
N ARG A 116 -5.84 35.96 16.42
CA ARG A 116 -6.10 36.40 17.81
C ARG A 116 -5.76 35.25 18.77
N LEU A 117 -5.19 35.62 19.92
CA LEU A 117 -5.11 34.72 21.07
C LEU A 117 -6.32 34.98 21.95
N GLU A 118 -7.06 33.93 22.23
CA GLU A 118 -8.23 33.95 23.13
C GLU A 118 -7.98 32.96 24.25
N ALA A 119 -8.65 33.18 25.39
CA ALA A 119 -8.65 32.20 26.46
C ALA A 119 -9.23 30.87 25.94
N MET A 120 -8.44 29.81 26.01
CA MET A 120 -8.87 28.48 25.59
C MET A 120 -9.55 27.75 26.75
N PRO A 121 -10.67 27.03 26.51
CA PRO A 121 -11.22 26.14 27.51
C PRO A 121 -10.19 25.09 27.91
N THR A 122 -10.35 24.49 29.08
CA THR A 122 -9.51 23.35 29.45
C THR A 122 -9.63 22.25 28.38
N ILE A 123 -8.66 21.36 28.30
CA ILE A 123 -8.71 20.26 27.33
C ILE A 123 -9.98 19.44 27.50
N MET A 124 -10.40 19.23 28.73
CA MET A 124 -11.61 18.46 29.04
C MET A 124 -12.95 19.16 28.73
N ASP A 125 -12.93 20.47 28.63
CA ASP A 125 -14.12 21.28 28.32
C ASP A 125 -14.13 21.77 26.86
N SER A 126 -13.17 21.31 26.07
CA SER A 126 -13.08 21.65 24.64
C SER A 126 -14.19 20.98 23.85
N THR A 127 -14.80 21.75 22.96
CA THR A 127 -15.79 21.29 21.97
C THR A 127 -15.20 21.03 20.59
N ASP A 128 -13.86 21.12 20.45
CA ASP A 128 -13.17 20.96 19.17
C ASP A 128 -13.07 19.49 18.71
N GLU A 129 -13.47 18.55 19.59
CA GLU A 129 -13.41 17.13 19.27
C GLU A 129 -14.55 16.72 18.34
N PRO A 130 -14.27 15.83 17.36
CA PRO A 130 -15.30 15.34 16.46
C PRO A 130 -16.35 14.53 17.21
N ILE A 131 -17.61 14.64 16.81
CA ILE A 131 -18.76 13.96 17.43
C ILE A 131 -19.02 12.55 16.88
N SER A 132 -18.31 12.17 15.82
CA SER A 132 -18.41 10.84 15.20
C SER A 132 -17.20 10.57 14.30
N SER A 133 -17.01 9.33 13.89
CA SER A 133 -15.91 8.93 12.97
C SER A 133 -15.97 9.60 11.59
N ILE A 134 -17.13 10.12 11.18
CA ILE A 134 -17.32 10.83 9.91
C ILE A 134 -17.21 12.36 10.06
N ALA A 135 -17.14 12.87 11.29
CA ALA A 135 -17.01 14.29 11.53
C ALA A 135 -15.59 14.79 11.19
N ILE A 136 -15.52 16.02 10.68
CA ILE A 136 -14.23 16.62 10.33
C ILE A 136 -13.48 17.00 11.62
N ASP A 137 -12.25 16.51 11.75
CA ASP A 137 -11.35 16.86 12.83
C ASP A 137 -10.60 18.15 12.50
N ARG A 138 -10.85 19.22 13.27
CA ARG A 138 -10.28 20.55 13.06
C ARG A 138 -9.38 21.02 14.21
N ARG A 139 -8.91 20.11 15.05
CA ARG A 139 -8.16 20.45 16.27
C ARG A 139 -6.79 21.10 16.06
N LEU A 140 -6.26 21.05 14.84
CA LEU A 140 -4.93 21.60 14.55
C LEU A 140 -4.77 23.07 14.96
N GLU A 141 -5.74 23.94 14.64
CA GLU A 141 -5.68 25.35 15.00
C GLU A 141 -5.79 25.55 16.52
N ALA A 142 -6.66 24.80 17.19
CA ALA A 142 -6.76 24.80 18.64
C ALA A 142 -5.47 24.30 19.31
N ASN A 143 -4.84 23.26 18.76
CA ASN A 143 -3.56 22.76 19.25
C ASN A 143 -2.42 23.77 19.07
N TYR A 144 -2.39 24.48 17.94
CA TYR A 144 -1.43 25.57 17.75
C TYR A 144 -1.65 26.71 18.76
N LYS A 145 -2.89 27.13 19.02
CA LYS A 145 -3.20 28.13 20.07
C LYS A 145 -2.76 27.67 21.46
N ARG A 146 -2.97 26.39 21.77
CA ARG A 146 -2.52 25.79 23.06
C ARG A 146 -1.01 25.74 23.16
N LEU A 147 -0.32 25.39 22.09
CA LEU A 147 1.15 25.40 22.03
C LEU A 147 1.71 26.80 22.33
N LEU A 148 1.10 27.84 21.74
CA LEU A 148 1.45 29.24 22.03
C LEU A 148 1.16 29.58 23.49
N GLY A 149 -0.01 29.18 24.01
CA GLY A 149 -0.36 29.42 25.44
C GLY A 149 0.64 28.77 26.39
N LEU A 150 1.05 27.53 26.12
CA LEU A 150 2.10 26.85 26.90
C LEU A 150 3.44 27.61 26.85
N ALA A 151 3.85 28.05 25.67
CA ALA A 151 5.07 28.81 25.50
C ALA A 151 5.03 30.15 26.29
N TYR A 152 3.88 30.82 26.29
CA TYR A 152 3.69 32.06 27.09
C TYR A 152 3.71 31.78 28.60
N ALA A 153 2.99 30.78 29.06
CA ALA A 153 2.94 30.44 30.49
C ALA A 153 4.34 30.10 31.03
N GLU A 154 5.07 29.24 30.33
CA GLU A 154 6.44 28.88 30.72
C GLU A 154 7.41 30.09 30.70
N PHE A 155 7.20 31.05 29.79
CA PHE A 155 8.05 32.25 29.69
C PHE A 155 7.76 33.25 30.77
N PHE A 156 6.49 33.51 31.12
CA PHE A 156 6.11 34.57 32.05
C PHE A 156 5.93 34.11 33.49
N GLU A 157 5.48 32.88 33.70
CA GLU A 157 5.22 32.31 35.04
C GLU A 157 6.37 31.40 35.49
N GLY A 158 7.17 30.91 34.55
CA GLY A 158 8.32 30.06 34.83
C GLY A 158 9.59 30.85 35.15
N SER A 159 10.54 30.21 35.79
CA SER A 159 11.88 30.75 36.06
C SER A 159 12.86 30.55 34.89
N LYS A 160 12.38 30.05 33.76
CA LYS A 160 13.21 29.66 32.62
C LYS A 160 13.46 30.83 31.64
N THR A 161 14.60 30.82 31.00
CA THR A 161 14.89 31.74 29.89
C THR A 161 14.09 31.37 28.65
N GLY A 162 13.81 32.32 27.77
CA GLY A 162 13.08 32.06 26.51
C GLY A 162 13.75 31.00 25.62
N SER A 163 15.09 30.89 25.65
CA SER A 163 15.81 29.82 24.97
C SER A 163 15.52 28.44 25.59
N ALA A 164 15.52 28.35 26.91
CA ALA A 164 15.23 27.10 27.60
C ALA A 164 13.78 26.61 27.36
N VAL A 165 12.80 27.51 27.35
CA VAL A 165 11.41 27.21 26.99
C VAL A 165 11.31 26.70 25.56
N ARG A 166 11.98 27.35 24.63
CA ARG A 166 12.04 26.94 23.23
C ARG A 166 12.65 25.56 23.08
N ASP A 167 13.80 25.32 23.69
CA ASP A 167 14.53 24.04 23.57
C ASP A 167 13.74 22.89 24.21
N GLU A 168 13.05 23.13 25.30
CA GLU A 168 12.22 22.11 25.96
C GLU A 168 10.94 21.80 25.16
N LEU A 169 10.18 22.80 24.76
CA LEU A 169 8.90 22.64 24.10
C LEU A 169 9.06 22.28 22.62
N ILE A 170 9.77 23.12 21.85
CA ILE A 170 9.97 22.91 20.41
C ILE A 170 10.99 21.79 20.18
N GLY A 171 12.05 21.71 20.97
CA GLY A 171 13.05 20.67 20.87
C GLY A 171 12.48 19.28 21.07
N LYS A 172 11.53 19.10 22.01
CA LYS A 172 10.81 17.83 22.17
C LYS A 172 10.03 17.45 20.92
N ILE A 173 9.30 18.39 20.32
CA ILE A 173 8.54 18.14 19.09
C ILE A 173 9.52 17.81 17.94
N ASN A 174 10.57 18.62 17.76
CA ASN A 174 11.56 18.43 16.72
C ASN A 174 12.31 17.10 16.85
N SER A 175 12.60 16.65 18.06
CA SER A 175 13.25 15.35 18.29
C SER A 175 12.41 14.17 17.79
N ILE A 176 11.10 14.32 17.73
CA ILE A 176 10.17 13.31 17.19
C ILE A 176 10.03 13.49 15.68
N LEU A 177 9.82 14.73 15.21
CA LEU A 177 9.67 15.01 13.79
C LEU A 177 10.89 14.54 12.98
N ASN A 178 12.11 14.78 13.48
CA ASN A 178 13.36 14.37 12.82
C ASN A 178 13.52 12.84 12.67
N LYS A 179 12.81 12.04 13.44
CA LYS A 179 12.81 10.58 13.27
C LYS A 179 11.89 10.13 12.16
N ILE A 180 10.87 10.94 11.85
CA ILE A 180 9.79 10.61 10.90
C ILE A 180 9.99 11.35 9.58
N LEU A 181 10.25 12.65 9.65
CA LEU A 181 10.34 13.60 8.54
C LEU A 181 11.70 14.32 8.54
N ASP A 182 11.98 15.01 7.44
CA ASP A 182 13.13 15.92 7.33
C ASP A 182 12.66 17.38 7.49
N VAL A 183 11.99 17.67 8.61
CA VAL A 183 11.51 19.02 8.95
C VAL A 183 11.61 19.29 10.45
N GLU A 184 11.92 20.53 10.81
CA GLU A 184 11.99 21.02 12.18
C GLU A 184 11.19 22.30 12.33
N ILE A 185 10.44 22.48 13.42
CA ILE A 185 9.82 23.76 13.73
C ILE A 185 10.93 24.78 14.01
N SER A 186 11.00 25.82 13.21
CA SER A 186 11.97 26.94 13.38
C SER A 186 11.37 28.13 14.13
N SER A 187 10.05 28.36 13.96
CA SER A 187 9.35 29.46 14.62
C SER A 187 7.87 29.15 14.84
N LEU A 188 7.32 29.67 15.92
CA LEU A 188 5.89 29.66 16.21
C LEU A 188 5.13 30.79 15.50
N GLY A 189 5.81 31.59 14.67
CA GLY A 189 5.24 32.74 13.99
C GLY A 189 5.04 33.94 14.89
N ASN A 190 4.47 35.02 14.33
CA ASN A 190 4.19 36.26 15.04
C ASN A 190 2.74 36.68 14.80
N ILE A 191 1.88 36.52 15.80
CA ILE A 191 0.45 36.86 15.73
C ILE A 191 0.26 38.38 15.59
N LEU A 192 1.13 39.21 16.22
CA LEU A 192 1.01 40.65 16.14
C LEU A 192 1.21 41.21 14.72
N SER A 193 2.03 40.53 13.92
CA SER A 193 2.22 40.82 12.50
C SER A 193 1.28 40.01 11.57
N LYS A 194 0.23 39.42 12.11
CA LYS A 194 -0.72 38.57 11.36
C LYS A 194 -0.10 37.34 10.67
N GLN A 195 0.99 36.84 11.24
CA GLN A 195 1.71 35.64 10.78
C GLN A 195 1.58 34.53 11.83
N GLY A 196 0.35 34.28 12.29
CA GLY A 196 0.02 33.25 13.28
C GLY A 196 -0.03 31.87 12.65
N GLN A 197 1.12 31.31 12.28
CA GLN A 197 1.31 29.97 11.79
C GLN A 197 2.66 29.41 12.20
N LEU A 198 2.85 28.10 12.04
CA LEU A 198 4.14 27.45 12.25
C LEU A 198 5.06 27.67 11.04
N TYR A 199 6.35 27.88 11.32
CA TYR A 199 7.40 27.89 10.32
C TYR A 199 8.38 26.75 10.59
N PHE A 200 8.97 26.23 9.53
CA PHE A 200 9.83 25.07 9.58
C PHE A 200 11.17 25.33 8.91
N LYS A 201 12.18 24.63 9.37
CA LYS A 201 13.40 24.40 8.64
C LYS A 201 13.22 23.15 7.79
N LYS A 202 13.47 23.25 6.48
CA LYS A 202 13.39 22.15 5.52
C LYS A 202 14.56 22.25 4.54
N GLY A 203 15.51 21.33 4.64
CA GLY A 203 16.77 21.43 3.92
C GLY A 203 17.51 22.72 4.24
N ASN A 204 17.77 23.55 3.23
CA ASN A 204 18.47 24.86 3.37
C ASN A 204 17.53 26.04 3.62
N VAL A 205 16.21 25.83 3.73
CA VAL A 205 15.23 26.89 3.96
C VAL A 205 14.86 26.90 5.44
N SER A 206 15.03 28.05 6.12
CA SER A 206 14.79 28.17 7.57
C SER A 206 13.40 28.68 7.95
N ASP A 207 12.66 29.28 7.03
CA ASP A 207 11.34 29.90 7.30
C ASP A 207 10.28 29.39 6.35
N PHE A 208 10.22 28.06 6.20
CA PHE A 208 9.24 27.39 5.33
C PHE A 208 7.87 27.38 6.03
N PRO A 209 6.84 28.05 5.50
CA PRO A 209 5.56 28.17 6.18
C PRO A 209 4.79 26.84 6.18
N TYR A 210 4.02 26.58 7.25
CA TYR A 210 3.17 25.39 7.37
C TYR A 210 2.30 25.17 6.14
N ASP A 211 1.70 26.23 5.61
CA ASP A 211 0.77 26.14 4.47
C ASP A 211 1.40 25.50 3.22
N ASN A 212 2.72 25.60 3.07
CA ASN A 212 3.47 25.07 1.93
C ASN A 212 3.99 23.64 2.14
N LEU A 213 3.80 23.04 3.31
CA LEU A 213 4.13 21.64 3.55
C LEU A 213 3.23 20.72 2.71
N SER A 214 3.72 19.55 2.38
CA SER A 214 2.93 18.50 1.74
C SER A 214 1.82 17.99 2.67
N SER A 215 0.78 17.35 2.11
CA SER A 215 -0.32 16.78 2.90
C SER A 215 0.17 15.78 3.94
N GLY A 216 1.12 14.91 3.56
CA GLY A 216 1.68 13.93 4.49
C GLY A 216 2.49 14.56 5.62
N GLU A 217 3.30 15.60 5.35
CA GLU A 217 4.02 16.33 6.41
C GLU A 217 3.06 17.00 7.39
N LYS A 218 2.00 17.64 6.88
CA LYS A 218 0.93 18.23 7.68
C LYS A 218 0.25 17.22 8.57
N GLU A 219 -0.05 16.05 8.04
CA GLU A 219 -0.69 14.95 8.77
C GLU A 219 0.15 14.48 9.95
N VAL A 220 1.45 14.22 9.72
CA VAL A 220 2.38 13.83 10.78
C VAL A 220 2.46 14.90 11.86
N ILE A 221 2.61 16.18 11.45
CA ILE A 221 2.72 17.30 12.39
C ILE A 221 1.45 17.45 13.24
N ASP A 222 0.28 17.35 12.61
CA ASP A 222 -1.00 17.43 13.32
C ASP A 222 -1.15 16.34 14.37
N ILE A 223 -0.90 15.07 14.01
CA ILE A 223 -1.00 13.93 14.94
C ILE A 223 0.01 14.07 16.08
N ILE A 224 1.27 14.38 15.78
CA ILE A 224 2.32 14.47 16.80
C ILE A 224 2.07 15.65 17.74
N LEU A 225 1.72 16.83 17.21
CA LEU A 225 1.39 18.00 18.00
C LEU A 225 0.20 17.75 18.93
N ASP A 226 -0.85 17.14 18.40
CA ASP A 226 -2.04 16.80 19.16
C ASP A 226 -1.72 15.85 20.33
N LEU A 227 -1.02 14.76 20.07
CA LEU A 227 -0.67 13.78 21.10
C LEU A 227 0.25 14.39 22.18
N ILE A 228 1.20 15.22 21.81
CA ILE A 228 2.09 15.90 22.78
C ILE A 228 1.29 16.82 23.71
N ILE A 229 0.34 17.58 23.17
CA ILE A 229 -0.49 18.51 23.96
C ILE A 229 -1.47 17.76 24.86
N LYS A 230 -2.06 16.68 24.34
CA LYS A 230 -3.19 15.98 25.00
C LYS A 230 -2.75 14.90 25.98
N SER A 231 -1.61 14.24 25.77
CA SER A 231 -1.19 13.08 26.56
C SER A 231 -1.04 13.34 28.06
N THR A 232 -0.82 14.58 28.47
CA THR A 232 -0.73 14.95 29.89
C THR A 232 -2.09 14.87 30.60
N ASP A 233 -3.15 15.35 29.95
CA ASP A 233 -4.51 15.35 30.52
C ASP A 233 -5.20 13.99 30.35
N TYR A 234 -4.93 13.32 29.23
CA TYR A 234 -5.44 12.00 28.88
C TYR A 234 -4.46 10.90 29.32
N ASN A 235 -4.25 10.76 30.62
CA ASN A 235 -3.26 9.86 31.20
C ASN A 235 -3.79 8.48 31.63
N ASP A 236 -5.10 8.23 31.49
CA ASP A 236 -5.76 6.95 31.72
C ASP A 236 -6.86 6.73 30.66
N THR A 237 -6.47 6.68 29.40
CA THR A 237 -7.33 6.86 28.24
C THR A 237 -7.07 5.79 27.19
N VAL A 238 -8.10 5.47 26.43
CA VAL A 238 -8.01 4.74 25.16
C VAL A 238 -7.94 5.75 24.02
N PHE A 239 -6.78 5.86 23.38
CA PHE A 239 -6.57 6.68 22.21
C PHE A 239 -6.98 5.90 20.97
N CYS A 240 -7.86 6.47 20.17
CA CYS A 240 -8.35 5.88 18.92
C CYS A 240 -7.92 6.77 17.74
N ILE A 241 -7.19 6.22 16.80
CA ILE A 241 -6.78 6.95 15.61
C ILE A 241 -7.23 6.16 14.38
N ASP A 242 -8.09 6.78 13.59
CA ASP A 242 -8.63 6.18 12.37
C ASP A 242 -7.75 6.58 11.18
N GLU A 243 -7.25 5.60 10.47
CA GLU A 243 -6.40 5.73 9.28
C GLU A 243 -5.29 6.81 9.40
N PRO A 244 -4.39 6.70 10.40
CA PRO A 244 -3.33 7.69 10.60
C PRO A 244 -2.28 7.73 9.47
N GLU A 245 -2.37 6.79 8.56
CA GLU A 245 -1.48 6.63 7.40
C GLU A 245 -1.88 7.44 6.17
N LEU A 246 -3.02 8.12 6.19
CA LEU A 246 -3.49 8.88 5.02
C LEU A 246 -2.42 9.85 4.51
N HIS A 247 -2.27 9.88 3.18
CA HIS A 247 -1.27 10.72 2.47
C HIS A 247 0.21 10.43 2.77
N LEU A 248 0.54 9.34 3.49
CA LEU A 248 1.90 8.99 3.88
C LEU A 248 2.46 7.86 3.00
N ASN A 249 3.74 7.92 2.69
CA ASN A 249 4.44 6.78 2.11
C ASN A 249 4.74 5.71 3.18
N THR A 250 4.95 4.48 2.75
CA THR A 250 5.11 3.30 3.62
C THR A 250 6.24 3.44 4.65
N SER A 251 7.34 4.11 4.29
CA SER A 251 8.48 4.31 5.19
C SER A 251 8.15 5.28 6.32
N ILE A 252 7.43 6.36 6.01
CA ILE A 252 6.96 7.34 6.99
C ILE A 252 5.91 6.71 7.90
N GLN A 253 4.97 5.94 7.34
CA GLN A 253 3.95 5.23 8.11
C GLN A 253 4.56 4.38 9.22
N ARG A 254 5.58 3.56 8.90
CA ARG A 254 6.26 2.69 9.85
C ARG A 254 6.86 3.49 11.02
N LYS A 255 7.59 4.56 10.72
CA LYS A 255 8.20 5.43 11.73
C LYS A 255 7.16 6.16 12.58
N LEU A 256 6.07 6.62 11.96
CA LEU A 256 5.00 7.34 12.64
C LEU A 256 4.36 6.47 13.72
N LEU A 257 3.99 5.23 13.45
CA LEU A 257 3.36 4.36 14.44
C LEU A 257 4.27 4.10 15.63
N VAL A 258 5.57 3.90 15.40
CA VAL A 258 6.55 3.71 16.48
C VAL A 258 6.67 4.95 17.37
N GLU A 259 6.64 6.14 16.80
CA GLU A 259 6.70 7.37 17.61
C GLU A 259 5.35 7.69 18.29
N ILE A 260 4.20 7.39 17.66
CA ILE A 260 2.88 7.47 18.32
C ILE A 260 2.85 6.59 19.57
N GLU A 261 3.31 5.34 19.47
CA GLU A 261 3.34 4.41 20.59
C GLU A 261 4.10 4.99 21.80
N LYS A 262 5.24 5.62 21.57
CA LYS A 262 6.06 6.24 22.62
C LYS A 262 5.41 7.45 23.27
N LEU A 263 4.56 8.17 22.54
CA LEU A 263 3.81 9.32 23.05
C LEU A 263 2.63 8.92 23.92
N ILE A 264 2.08 7.74 23.69
CA ILE A 264 0.95 7.22 24.47
C ILE A 264 1.46 6.72 25.83
N PRO A 265 0.94 7.22 26.98
CA PRO A 265 1.33 6.76 28.29
C PRO A 265 1.16 5.24 28.49
N THR A 266 2.00 4.62 29.30
CA THR A 266 2.06 3.16 29.47
C THR A 266 0.78 2.54 30.05
N ASN A 267 0.04 3.29 30.84
CA ASN A 267 -1.26 2.87 31.41
C ASN A 267 -2.44 3.09 30.45
N CYS A 268 -2.22 3.77 29.33
CA CYS A 268 -3.20 3.98 28.28
C CYS A 268 -3.21 2.83 27.26
N GLN A 269 -4.18 2.86 26.36
CA GLN A 269 -4.27 1.93 25.23
C GLN A 269 -4.41 2.72 23.93
N LEU A 270 -3.72 2.27 22.89
CA LEU A 270 -3.82 2.82 21.53
C LEU A 270 -4.61 1.86 20.66
N TRP A 271 -5.70 2.34 20.09
CA TRP A 271 -6.45 1.67 19.04
C TRP A 271 -6.19 2.35 17.69
N VAL A 272 -5.78 1.57 16.71
CA VAL A 272 -5.50 2.05 15.36
C VAL A 272 -6.33 1.25 14.37
N ALA A 273 -7.19 1.90 13.61
CA ALA A 273 -7.82 1.29 12.46
C ALA A 273 -6.98 1.57 11.22
N THR A 274 -6.51 0.53 10.55
CA THR A 274 -5.54 0.66 9.45
C THR A 274 -5.67 -0.47 8.43
N HIS A 275 -5.30 -0.16 7.19
CA HIS A 275 -5.04 -1.12 6.12
C HIS A 275 -3.61 -0.94 5.56
N SER A 276 -2.78 -0.14 6.20
CA SER A 276 -1.45 0.27 5.74
C SER A 276 -0.39 -0.81 5.92
N ILE A 277 0.33 -1.10 4.84
CA ILE A 277 1.49 -2.00 4.85
C ILE A 277 2.58 -1.49 5.80
N GLY A 278 2.82 -0.18 5.85
CA GLY A 278 3.82 0.41 6.72
C GLY A 278 3.50 0.19 8.19
N PHE A 279 2.25 0.36 8.60
CA PHE A 279 1.79 0.10 9.96
C PHE A 279 1.84 -1.38 10.31
N LEU A 280 1.36 -2.25 9.39
CA LEU A 280 1.45 -3.70 9.57
C LEU A 280 2.89 -4.18 9.77
N ARG A 281 3.85 -3.59 9.05
CA ARG A 281 5.29 -3.88 9.25
C ARG A 281 5.78 -3.43 10.61
N ALA A 282 5.41 -2.22 11.06
CA ALA A 282 5.76 -1.76 12.40
C ALA A 282 5.21 -2.70 13.49
N LEU A 283 3.96 -3.14 13.35
CA LEU A 283 3.32 -4.09 14.26
C LEU A 283 3.98 -5.47 14.25
N GLN A 284 4.52 -5.88 13.10
CA GLN A 284 5.19 -7.17 12.96
C GLN A 284 6.60 -7.19 13.54
N ASP A 285 7.35 -6.12 13.31
CA ASP A 285 8.79 -6.08 13.57
C ASP A 285 9.12 -5.36 14.89
N GLU A 286 8.66 -4.11 15.08
CA GLU A 286 9.02 -3.25 16.21
C GLU A 286 8.07 -3.39 17.42
N LEU A 287 6.78 -3.57 17.18
CA LEU A 287 5.73 -3.46 18.20
C LEU A 287 5.01 -4.78 18.50
N LYS A 288 5.56 -5.90 18.03
CA LYS A 288 4.95 -7.24 18.13
C LYS A 288 4.61 -7.67 19.56
N ASP A 289 5.41 -7.26 20.53
CA ASP A 289 5.23 -7.66 21.93
C ASP A 289 4.17 -6.82 22.65
N ASP A 290 3.88 -5.61 22.15
CA ASP A 290 2.93 -4.66 22.70
C ASP A 290 1.61 -4.57 21.93
N ALA A 291 1.46 -5.32 20.84
CA ALA A 291 0.31 -5.25 19.95
C ALA A 291 -0.57 -6.52 19.97
N GLN A 292 -1.87 -6.32 19.83
CA GLN A 292 -2.88 -7.32 19.46
C GLN A 292 -3.54 -6.90 18.15
N ILE A 293 -3.78 -7.84 17.25
CA ILE A 293 -4.36 -7.58 15.94
C ILE A 293 -5.75 -8.21 15.88
N LEU A 294 -6.74 -7.41 15.52
CA LEU A 294 -8.12 -7.80 15.26
C LEU A 294 -8.35 -7.79 13.76
N ASP A 295 -8.62 -8.96 13.18
CA ASP A 295 -8.82 -9.12 11.75
C ASP A 295 -10.31 -9.14 11.40
N PHE A 296 -10.74 -8.16 10.59
CA PHE A 296 -12.11 -7.97 10.14
C PHE A 296 -12.32 -8.39 8.68
N SER A 297 -11.35 -9.04 8.05
CA SER A 297 -11.41 -9.36 6.61
C SER A 297 -12.29 -10.55 6.24
N GLU A 298 -12.57 -11.48 7.16
CA GLU A 298 -13.14 -12.79 6.81
C GLU A 298 -14.67 -12.90 6.93
N LYS A 299 -15.37 -11.94 7.56
CA LYS A 299 -16.77 -12.14 7.96
C LYS A 299 -17.69 -11.00 7.55
N ASP A 300 -18.89 -11.37 7.15
CA ASP A 300 -20.00 -10.43 7.10
C ASP A 300 -20.62 -10.30 8.50
N TYR A 301 -20.45 -9.11 9.10
CA TYR A 301 -20.97 -8.80 10.43
C TYR A 301 -22.40 -8.26 10.43
N PHE A 302 -23.03 -8.20 9.27
CA PHE A 302 -24.42 -7.73 9.17
C PHE A 302 -25.42 -8.71 9.77
N HIS A 303 -25.05 -9.99 9.82
CA HIS A 303 -25.96 -11.06 10.25
C HIS A 303 -25.32 -11.95 11.29
N GLY A 304 -26.10 -12.33 12.29
CA GLY A 304 -25.74 -13.33 13.29
C GLY A 304 -24.77 -12.85 14.37
N THR A 305 -24.42 -13.79 15.25
CA THR A 305 -23.54 -13.54 16.38
C THR A 305 -22.09 -13.88 16.02
N HIS A 306 -21.20 -12.93 16.22
CA HIS A 306 -19.77 -13.07 15.93
C HIS A 306 -18.91 -12.73 17.13
N THR A 307 -17.83 -13.49 17.30
CA THR A 307 -16.78 -13.17 18.27
C THR A 307 -15.46 -12.99 17.54
N ILE A 308 -14.81 -11.87 17.77
CA ILE A 308 -13.46 -11.56 17.31
C ILE A 308 -12.51 -11.60 18.50
N GLN A 309 -11.41 -12.31 18.32
CA GLN A 309 -10.29 -12.36 19.27
C GLN A 309 -9.01 -11.98 18.55
N PRO A 310 -7.99 -11.51 19.27
CA PRO A 310 -6.69 -11.24 18.69
C PRO A 310 -6.14 -12.46 17.97
N ILE A 311 -5.73 -12.28 16.72
CA ILE A 311 -5.14 -13.35 15.94
C ILE A 311 -3.75 -13.72 16.47
N LYS A 312 -3.39 -14.99 16.34
CA LYS A 312 -2.03 -15.44 16.62
C LYS A 312 -1.07 -14.88 15.57
N THR A 313 0.08 -14.39 16.00
CA THR A 313 1.13 -13.84 15.11
C THR A 313 1.90 -14.95 14.38
N THR A 314 1.20 -15.75 13.58
CA THR A 314 1.78 -16.80 12.74
C THR A 314 2.10 -16.29 11.34
N ARG A 315 3.05 -16.93 10.65
CA ARG A 315 3.38 -16.60 9.25
C ARG A 315 2.15 -16.63 8.34
N LYS A 316 1.26 -17.61 8.52
CA LYS A 316 0.02 -17.75 7.73
C LYS A 316 -0.94 -16.57 7.93
N ASN A 317 -1.11 -16.12 9.19
CA ASN A 317 -1.98 -14.99 9.50
C ASN A 317 -1.39 -13.68 8.98
N TRP A 318 -0.08 -13.47 9.10
CA TRP A 318 0.59 -12.31 8.52
C TRP A 318 0.47 -12.29 6.99
N GLN A 319 0.65 -13.42 6.31
CA GLN A 319 0.45 -13.51 4.86
C GLN A 319 -0.97 -13.09 4.45
N ARG A 320 -1.99 -13.53 5.20
CA ARG A 320 -3.38 -13.14 4.94
C ARG A 320 -3.61 -11.64 5.12
N ILE A 321 -3.15 -11.07 6.24
CA ILE A 321 -3.31 -9.63 6.52
C ILE A 321 -2.60 -8.79 5.45
N PHE A 322 -1.37 -9.15 5.11
CA PHE A 322 -0.63 -8.45 4.07
C PHE A 322 -1.27 -8.61 2.68
N SER A 323 -1.84 -9.77 2.35
CA SER A 323 -2.55 -9.93 1.07
C SER A 323 -3.75 -9.00 0.99
N THR A 324 -4.56 -8.89 2.04
CA THR A 324 -5.70 -7.95 2.08
C THR A 324 -5.23 -6.50 1.94
N ALA A 325 -4.15 -6.11 2.62
CA ALA A 325 -3.59 -4.75 2.49
C ALA A 325 -2.94 -4.50 1.12
N LEU A 326 -2.49 -5.54 0.43
CA LEU A 326 -1.89 -5.47 -0.89
C LEU A 326 -2.94 -5.53 -2.01
N GLU A 327 -4.13 -6.08 -1.79
CA GLU A 327 -5.18 -6.16 -2.81
C GLU A 327 -5.46 -4.80 -3.46
N ASP A 328 -5.49 -3.73 -2.68
CA ASP A 328 -5.68 -2.36 -3.20
C ASP A 328 -4.48 -1.84 -4.01
N LEU A 329 -3.26 -2.35 -3.77
CA LEU A 329 -2.05 -1.92 -4.46
C LEU A 329 -1.66 -2.84 -5.63
N THR A 330 -1.96 -4.12 -5.53
CA THR A 330 -1.57 -5.11 -6.54
C THR A 330 -2.37 -4.97 -7.82
N GLY A 331 -3.61 -4.50 -7.75
CA GLY A 331 -4.40 -4.15 -8.93
C GLY A 331 -3.78 -3.03 -9.79
N LEU A 332 -2.86 -2.24 -9.22
CA LEU A 332 -2.18 -1.13 -9.90
C LEU A 332 -0.78 -1.47 -10.44
N ILE A 333 -0.12 -2.49 -9.89
CA ILE A 333 1.31 -2.76 -10.15
C ILE A 333 1.55 -4.22 -10.59
N SER A 334 0.64 -5.14 -10.27
CA SER A 334 0.80 -6.54 -10.63
C SER A 334 0.50 -6.75 -12.12
N PRO A 335 1.34 -7.46 -12.86
CA PRO A 335 0.97 -7.90 -14.19
C PRO A 335 -0.27 -8.79 -14.09
N LYS A 336 -1.26 -8.55 -14.95
CA LYS A 336 -2.42 -9.43 -15.08
C LYS A 336 -2.05 -10.77 -15.72
N ARG A 337 -0.91 -10.80 -16.39
CA ARG A 337 -0.41 -11.97 -17.09
C ARG A 337 1.08 -12.18 -16.83
N ILE A 338 1.44 -13.36 -16.37
CA ILE A 338 2.84 -13.80 -16.26
C ILE A 338 3.07 -14.88 -17.32
N ILE A 339 4.13 -14.70 -18.12
CA ILE A 339 4.49 -15.60 -19.20
C ILE A 339 5.87 -16.17 -18.92
N TYR A 340 5.91 -17.44 -18.57
CA TYR A 340 7.17 -18.15 -18.35
C TYR A 340 7.79 -18.52 -19.70
N CYS A 341 9.07 -18.15 -19.90
CA CYS A 341 9.88 -18.45 -21.07
C CYS A 341 11.06 -19.33 -20.72
N GLU A 342 11.68 -19.97 -21.70
CA GLU A 342 12.98 -20.62 -21.53
C GLU A 342 14.08 -19.62 -21.16
N GLY A 343 15.14 -20.07 -20.50
CA GLY A 343 16.29 -19.24 -20.18
C GLY A 343 16.84 -19.45 -18.77
N LYS A 344 17.77 -18.58 -18.37
CA LYS A 344 18.41 -18.66 -17.06
C LYS A 344 17.41 -18.36 -15.94
N ASP A 345 17.32 -19.27 -15.00
CA ASP A 345 16.31 -19.30 -13.95
C ASP A 345 16.65 -18.49 -12.67
N ARG A 346 17.82 -17.87 -12.61
CA ARG A 346 18.26 -17.10 -11.44
C ARG A 346 18.11 -15.61 -11.70
N PRO A 347 17.18 -14.94 -11.01
CA PRO A 347 17.06 -13.50 -11.10
C PRO A 347 18.34 -12.80 -10.65
N GLY A 348 18.57 -11.60 -11.12
CA GLY A 348 19.63 -10.71 -10.66
C GLY A 348 19.43 -10.24 -9.23
N GLN A 349 20.41 -9.51 -8.70
CA GLN A 349 20.20 -8.72 -7.49
C GLN A 349 19.06 -7.72 -7.77
N ASN A 350 18.15 -7.56 -6.84
CA ASN A 350 16.95 -6.72 -6.96
C ASN A 350 15.83 -7.24 -7.91
N GLY A 351 15.82 -8.54 -8.26
CA GLY A 351 14.77 -9.11 -9.10
C GLY A 351 14.89 -8.81 -10.59
N GLU A 352 16.05 -8.34 -11.05
CA GLU A 352 16.30 -8.05 -12.46
C GLU A 352 16.28 -9.34 -13.29
N GLU A 353 15.53 -9.34 -14.42
CA GLU A 353 15.48 -10.47 -15.34
C GLU A 353 16.83 -10.69 -16.03
N LYS A 354 17.30 -11.94 -16.04
CA LYS A 354 18.57 -12.34 -16.66
C LYS A 354 18.44 -13.22 -17.89
N GLY A 355 17.29 -13.83 -18.08
CA GLY A 355 17.04 -14.65 -19.26
C GLY A 355 16.94 -13.84 -20.54
N PHE A 356 17.54 -14.35 -21.60
CA PHE A 356 17.58 -13.66 -22.87
C PHE A 356 16.19 -13.51 -23.50
N ASP A 357 15.42 -14.58 -23.60
CA ASP A 357 14.10 -14.59 -24.22
C ASP A 357 13.12 -13.67 -23.51
N ALA A 358 13.07 -13.74 -22.19
CA ALA A 358 12.21 -12.85 -21.40
C ALA A 358 12.56 -11.36 -21.60
N LYS A 359 13.86 -11.03 -21.70
CA LYS A 359 14.29 -9.66 -22.00
C LYS A 359 13.82 -9.21 -23.40
N VAL A 360 13.93 -10.09 -24.40
CA VAL A 360 13.47 -9.81 -25.75
C VAL A 360 11.97 -9.56 -25.77
N PHE A 361 11.18 -10.47 -25.19
CA PHE A 361 9.72 -10.32 -25.18
C PHE A 361 9.25 -9.11 -24.36
N ASN A 362 9.87 -8.82 -23.22
CA ASN A 362 9.57 -7.60 -22.45
C ASN A 362 9.93 -6.33 -23.25
N SER A 363 10.97 -6.36 -24.09
CA SER A 363 11.31 -5.25 -24.97
C SER A 363 10.31 -5.08 -26.11
N VAL A 364 9.85 -6.18 -26.72
CA VAL A 364 8.91 -6.16 -27.85
C VAL A 364 7.50 -5.75 -27.42
N PHE A 365 7.04 -6.26 -26.28
CA PHE A 365 5.63 -6.13 -25.84
C PHE A 365 5.41 -5.14 -24.69
N GLY A 366 6.47 -4.62 -24.07
CA GLY A 366 6.37 -3.81 -22.86
C GLY A 366 5.53 -2.54 -23.00
N GLU A 367 5.44 -1.95 -24.19
CA GLU A 367 4.61 -0.76 -24.43
C GLU A 367 3.16 -1.10 -24.75
N THR A 368 2.90 -2.19 -25.46
CA THR A 368 1.54 -2.58 -25.91
C THR A 368 0.81 -3.45 -24.91
N TYR A 369 1.54 -4.32 -24.20
CA TYR A 369 1.02 -5.26 -23.21
C TYR A 369 1.64 -4.98 -21.83
N HIS A 370 1.52 -3.74 -21.35
CA HIS A 370 2.09 -3.28 -20.07
C HIS A 370 1.59 -4.05 -18.84
N ASP A 371 0.50 -4.80 -18.97
CA ASP A 371 -0.06 -5.69 -17.95
C ASP A 371 0.49 -7.12 -18.01
N SER A 372 1.45 -7.40 -18.92
CA SER A 372 2.06 -8.70 -19.12
C SER A 372 3.55 -8.66 -18.79
N LEU A 373 4.03 -9.67 -18.06
CA LEU A 373 5.43 -9.79 -17.66
C LEU A 373 5.99 -11.12 -18.13
N PHE A 374 7.08 -11.11 -18.89
CA PHE A 374 7.82 -12.30 -19.30
C PHE A 374 8.94 -12.58 -18.30
N ILE A 375 9.06 -13.84 -17.87
CA ILE A 375 10.01 -14.29 -16.84
C ILE A 375 10.68 -15.58 -17.31
N SER A 376 12.00 -15.65 -17.20
CA SER A 376 12.76 -16.87 -17.46
C SER A 376 12.63 -17.90 -16.34
N SER A 377 12.48 -19.15 -16.69
CA SER A 377 12.13 -20.23 -15.77
C SER A 377 12.98 -21.51 -15.89
N GLY A 378 14.13 -21.44 -16.54
CA GLY A 378 15.00 -22.61 -16.76
C GLY A 378 14.69 -23.35 -18.05
N GLY A 379 15.04 -24.64 -18.11
CA GLY A 379 14.74 -25.48 -19.28
C GLY A 379 13.34 -26.05 -19.29
N ASN A 380 12.96 -26.76 -20.36
CA ASN A 380 11.61 -27.24 -20.61
C ASN A 380 10.92 -27.97 -19.44
N THR A 381 11.63 -28.83 -18.72
CA THR A 381 11.08 -29.57 -17.58
C THR A 381 10.87 -28.67 -16.35
N GLU A 382 11.79 -27.76 -16.11
CA GLU A 382 11.71 -26.79 -15.00
C GLU A 382 10.60 -25.77 -15.25
N LEU A 383 10.42 -25.37 -16.50
CA LEU A 383 9.37 -24.47 -16.95
C LEU A 383 7.98 -25.00 -16.59
N ASP A 384 7.71 -26.28 -16.88
CA ASP A 384 6.43 -26.92 -16.57
C ASP A 384 6.18 -27.00 -15.07
N GLN A 385 7.17 -27.48 -14.29
CA GLN A 385 7.06 -27.62 -12.84
C GLN A 385 6.88 -26.26 -12.15
N ARG A 386 7.58 -25.22 -12.60
CA ARG A 386 7.50 -23.89 -12.00
C ARG A 386 6.19 -23.19 -12.35
N SER A 387 5.68 -23.39 -13.55
CA SER A 387 4.38 -22.84 -13.93
C SER A 387 3.25 -23.45 -13.09
N GLU A 388 3.28 -24.76 -12.80
CA GLU A 388 2.33 -25.42 -11.92
C GLU A 388 2.42 -24.90 -10.47
N ILE A 389 3.63 -24.74 -9.94
CA ILE A 389 3.86 -24.15 -8.61
C ILE A 389 3.42 -22.68 -8.59
N GLY A 390 3.75 -21.92 -9.64
CA GLY A 390 3.32 -20.55 -9.82
C GLY A 390 1.80 -20.42 -9.84
N LEU A 391 1.12 -21.24 -10.62
CA LEU A 391 -0.35 -21.34 -10.65
C LEU A 391 -0.92 -21.63 -9.25
N ALA A 392 -0.37 -22.63 -8.57
CA ALA A 392 -0.88 -23.06 -7.26
C ALA A 392 -0.70 -21.98 -6.16
N ILE A 393 0.31 -21.13 -6.26
CA ILE A 393 0.60 -20.07 -5.29
C ILE A 393 -0.07 -18.76 -5.69
N MET A 394 0.16 -18.32 -6.93
CA MET A 394 -0.24 -16.98 -7.39
C MET A 394 -1.76 -16.82 -7.53
N THR A 395 -2.47 -17.87 -7.95
CA THR A 395 -3.94 -17.85 -8.00
C THR A 395 -4.60 -17.80 -6.62
N LYS A 396 -3.87 -18.11 -5.56
CA LYS A 396 -4.34 -17.94 -4.17
C LYS A 396 -4.08 -16.54 -3.62
N VAL A 397 -3.19 -15.79 -4.26
CA VAL A 397 -2.79 -14.45 -3.85
C VAL A 397 -3.46 -13.39 -4.74
N PHE A 398 -3.67 -13.71 -6.01
CA PHE A 398 -4.24 -12.82 -7.02
C PHE A 398 -5.40 -13.52 -7.72
N ASN A 399 -6.60 -12.97 -7.62
CA ASN A 399 -7.81 -13.59 -8.16
C ASN A 399 -7.86 -13.62 -9.69
N ASP A 400 -7.14 -12.70 -10.37
CA ASP A 400 -7.28 -12.48 -11.81
C ASP A 400 -5.95 -12.62 -12.59
N ILE A 401 -4.97 -13.34 -12.05
CA ILE A 401 -3.70 -13.52 -12.75
C ILE A 401 -3.76 -14.69 -13.74
N GLU A 402 -3.39 -14.43 -14.97
CA GLU A 402 -3.19 -15.44 -16.00
C GLU A 402 -1.72 -15.88 -16.03
N ILE A 403 -1.46 -17.17 -15.97
CA ILE A 403 -0.10 -17.74 -16.09
C ILE A 403 0.00 -18.54 -17.36
N LEU A 404 0.87 -18.11 -18.26
CA LEU A 404 1.16 -18.74 -19.52
C LEU A 404 2.57 -19.36 -19.52
N VAL A 405 2.75 -20.37 -20.35
CA VAL A 405 4.03 -21.03 -20.64
C VAL A 405 4.32 -20.86 -22.11
N LEU A 406 5.40 -20.19 -22.46
CA LEU A 406 5.86 -20.00 -23.82
C LEU A 406 7.10 -20.84 -24.08
N LYS A 407 7.02 -21.71 -25.06
CA LYS A 407 8.09 -22.63 -25.46
C LYS A 407 8.55 -22.37 -26.88
N ASP A 408 9.82 -22.63 -27.11
CA ASP A 408 10.36 -22.69 -28.47
C ASP A 408 9.75 -23.87 -29.23
N ARG A 409 9.72 -23.82 -30.55
CA ARG A 409 9.17 -24.89 -31.36
C ARG A 409 10.09 -26.11 -31.42
N ASP A 410 11.36 -25.97 -31.09
CA ASP A 410 12.35 -27.06 -31.06
C ASP A 410 12.06 -28.15 -30.03
N ILE A 411 11.19 -27.87 -29.04
CA ILE A 411 10.79 -28.85 -28.01
C ILE A 411 10.19 -30.13 -28.59
N SER A 412 9.48 -29.96 -29.67
CA SER A 412 8.84 -31.13 -30.27
C SER A 412 9.80 -31.99 -30.96
N SER A 413 11.10 -31.63 -30.94
CA SER A 413 11.61 -32.14 -31.84
C SER A 413 12.87 -32.68 -31.89
N GLY A 414 13.62 -32.32 -31.88
CA GLY A 414 14.60 -33.12 -32.51
C GLY A 414 14.02 -34.05 -33.48
N ARG A 415 12.85 -33.80 -33.86
CA ARG A 415 12.10 -34.87 -34.11
C ARG A 415 11.46 -34.90 -35.37
N LEU A 416 10.94 -34.14 -35.92
CA LEU A 416 10.27 -34.19 -37.22
C LEU A 416 9.83 -32.76 -37.51
N ASN A 417 10.29 -32.16 -38.57
CA ASN A 417 9.66 -30.96 -39.15
C ASN A 417 8.29 -31.37 -39.76
N ASP A 418 7.38 -31.80 -38.90
CA ASP A 418 6.02 -32.00 -39.29
C ASP A 418 5.27 -30.67 -39.09
N GLU A 419 4.62 -30.19 -40.14
CA GLU A 419 3.80 -28.97 -40.07
C GLU A 419 2.75 -29.02 -38.97
N ASN A 420 2.42 -30.21 -38.45
CA ASN A 420 1.45 -30.45 -37.41
C ASN A 420 2.06 -30.57 -35.99
N ASP A 421 3.36 -30.59 -35.83
CA ASP A 421 4.03 -30.82 -34.54
C ASP A 421 3.56 -29.86 -33.44
N ARG A 422 3.46 -28.59 -33.75
CA ARG A 422 2.98 -27.53 -32.88
C ARG A 422 1.52 -27.76 -32.47
N LYS A 423 0.65 -28.12 -33.42
CA LYS A 423 -0.76 -28.41 -33.16
C LYS A 423 -0.92 -29.64 -32.26
N ILE A 424 -0.20 -30.71 -32.55
CA ILE A 424 -0.18 -31.93 -31.74
C ILE A 424 0.27 -31.61 -30.31
N TYR A 425 1.27 -30.79 -30.13
CA TYR A 425 1.69 -30.37 -28.79
C TYR A 425 0.60 -29.58 -28.07
N LEU A 426 0.00 -28.57 -28.70
CA LEU A 426 -1.01 -27.72 -28.09
C LEU A 426 -2.31 -28.50 -27.76
N ASP A 427 -2.66 -29.52 -28.54
CA ASP A 427 -3.81 -30.35 -28.28
C ASP A 427 -3.62 -31.30 -27.08
N ASN A 428 -2.38 -31.72 -26.83
CA ASN A 428 -2.00 -32.65 -25.77
C ASN A 428 -1.56 -32.00 -24.47
N ASN A 429 -1.47 -30.66 -24.42
CA ASN A 429 -0.98 -29.92 -23.26
C ASN A 429 -2.01 -28.90 -22.75
N PRO A 430 -1.87 -28.41 -21.49
CA PRO A 430 -2.80 -27.45 -20.88
C PRO A 430 -3.05 -26.20 -21.72
N LYS A 431 -4.24 -25.62 -21.58
CA LYS A 431 -4.67 -24.45 -22.37
C LYS A 431 -3.79 -23.19 -22.18
N ASN A 432 -3.00 -23.14 -21.13
CA ASN A 432 -2.06 -22.04 -20.85
C ASN A 432 -0.72 -22.21 -21.57
N HIS A 433 -0.49 -23.29 -22.31
CA HIS A 433 0.72 -23.45 -23.10
C HIS A 433 0.64 -22.71 -24.43
N ARG A 434 1.78 -22.15 -24.83
CA ARG A 434 2.08 -21.46 -26.10
C ARG A 434 3.34 -22.04 -26.70
N VAL A 435 3.40 -22.14 -28.02
CA VAL A 435 4.59 -22.60 -28.76
C VAL A 435 4.83 -21.65 -29.91
N LEU A 436 6.05 -21.20 -30.10
CA LEU A 436 6.42 -20.33 -31.21
C LEU A 436 6.09 -20.97 -32.57
N ASN A 437 5.77 -20.16 -33.57
CA ASN A 437 5.57 -20.62 -34.94
C ASN A 437 6.89 -20.92 -35.62
N ARG A 438 7.91 -20.10 -35.38
CA ARG A 438 9.26 -20.28 -35.87
C ARG A 438 10.06 -21.10 -34.87
N TRP A 439 11.22 -21.61 -35.30
CA TRP A 439 12.05 -22.53 -34.56
C TRP A 439 12.35 -22.04 -33.14
N GLU A 440 12.85 -20.83 -33.00
CA GLU A 440 13.16 -20.17 -31.74
C GLU A 440 13.12 -18.64 -31.90
N ILE A 441 13.36 -17.90 -30.84
CA ILE A 441 13.25 -16.43 -30.83
C ILE A 441 14.19 -15.76 -31.82
N GLU A 442 15.37 -16.33 -32.07
CA GLU A 442 16.34 -15.82 -33.07
C GLU A 442 15.76 -15.76 -34.46
N ASN A 443 14.88 -16.65 -34.84
CA ASN A 443 14.23 -16.65 -36.14
C ASN A 443 13.33 -15.42 -36.36
N TYR A 444 12.83 -14.83 -35.27
CA TYR A 444 12.08 -13.56 -35.33
C TYR A 444 13.03 -12.35 -35.35
N LEU A 445 14.10 -12.38 -34.54
CA LEU A 445 15.08 -11.30 -34.48
C LEU A 445 15.88 -11.16 -35.79
N PHE A 446 16.15 -12.26 -36.47
CA PHE A 446 16.89 -12.30 -37.72
C PHE A 446 16.01 -12.24 -38.96
N ASP A 447 14.74 -11.90 -38.78
CA ASP A 447 13.84 -11.65 -39.91
C ASP A 447 14.36 -10.50 -40.78
N LYS A 448 14.16 -10.64 -42.09
CA LYS A 448 14.62 -9.70 -43.08
C LYS A 448 14.19 -8.26 -42.82
N ASP A 449 12.93 -8.06 -42.46
CA ASP A 449 12.36 -6.73 -42.20
C ASP A 449 12.97 -6.08 -40.95
N VAL A 450 13.22 -6.86 -39.91
CA VAL A 450 13.88 -6.41 -38.68
C VAL A 450 15.31 -5.99 -38.96
N LEU A 451 16.05 -6.80 -39.72
CA LEU A 451 17.44 -6.48 -40.10
C LEU A 451 17.54 -5.25 -41.00
N LYS A 452 16.60 -5.08 -41.93
CA LYS A 452 16.50 -3.87 -42.75
C LYS A 452 16.24 -2.62 -41.94
N ALA A 453 15.29 -2.69 -41.01
CA ALA A 453 14.96 -1.58 -40.09
C ALA A 453 16.17 -1.20 -39.25
N TYR A 454 16.85 -2.19 -38.66
CA TYR A 454 18.08 -1.97 -37.89
C TYR A 454 19.18 -1.32 -38.73
N CYS A 455 19.46 -1.84 -39.94
CA CYS A 455 20.51 -1.30 -40.82
C CYS A 455 20.19 0.13 -41.24
N SER A 456 18.96 0.41 -41.62
CA SER A 456 18.52 1.76 -42.01
C SER A 456 18.69 2.77 -40.87
N ALA A 457 18.31 2.41 -39.63
CA ALA A 457 18.43 3.29 -38.49
C ALA A 457 19.87 3.53 -37.99
N ASN A 458 20.79 2.67 -38.37
CA ASN A 458 22.20 2.76 -37.97
C ASN A 458 23.15 3.12 -39.13
N ASP A 459 22.62 3.61 -40.25
CA ASP A 459 23.39 3.94 -41.48
C ASP A 459 24.29 2.77 -41.93
N LYS A 460 23.78 1.54 -41.92
CA LYS A 460 24.46 0.32 -42.32
C LYS A 460 23.87 -0.20 -43.62
N GLU A 461 24.73 -0.78 -44.45
CA GLU A 461 24.29 -1.50 -45.64
C GLU A 461 23.80 -2.90 -45.27
N PHE A 462 22.58 -3.27 -45.69
CA PHE A 462 22.07 -4.62 -45.60
C PHE A 462 22.33 -5.42 -46.86
N LYS A 463 23.13 -6.48 -46.79
CA LYS A 463 23.48 -7.36 -47.90
C LYS A 463 22.37 -8.37 -48.16
N GLU A 464 21.28 -7.91 -48.76
CA GLU A 464 20.04 -8.66 -48.91
C GLU A 464 20.21 -9.96 -49.67
N GLN A 465 20.94 -9.94 -50.77
CA GLN A 465 21.15 -11.13 -51.60
C GLN A 465 21.97 -12.21 -50.88
N ASP A 466 22.99 -11.82 -50.09
CA ASP A 466 23.79 -12.76 -49.29
C ASP A 466 22.95 -13.37 -48.16
N TYR A 467 22.05 -12.56 -47.55
CA TYR A 467 21.11 -13.03 -46.54
C TYR A 467 20.13 -14.06 -47.14
N GLU A 468 19.48 -13.76 -48.29
CA GLU A 468 18.52 -14.67 -48.95
C GLU A 468 19.16 -15.97 -49.41
N ASN A 469 20.40 -15.94 -49.82
CA ASN A 469 21.16 -17.13 -50.22
C ASN A 469 21.48 -18.03 -49.00
N PHE A 470 21.56 -17.46 -47.79
CA PHE A 470 21.90 -18.17 -46.58
C PHE A 470 20.65 -18.59 -45.81
N VAL A 471 19.69 -17.67 -45.58
CA VAL A 471 18.43 -17.93 -44.87
C VAL A 471 17.38 -18.31 -45.92
N THR A 472 17.27 -19.60 -46.19
CA THR A 472 16.33 -20.13 -47.19
C THR A 472 14.95 -20.44 -46.59
N ASP A 473 14.89 -20.69 -45.28
CA ASP A 473 13.66 -20.95 -44.54
C ASP A 473 13.77 -20.37 -43.12
N ILE A 474 13.37 -19.13 -42.95
CA ILE A 474 13.42 -18.43 -41.64
C ILE A 474 12.50 -19.06 -40.60
N ILE A 475 11.54 -19.89 -40.98
CA ILE A 475 10.61 -20.51 -40.08
C ILE A 475 11.21 -21.76 -39.41
N ASN A 476 11.85 -22.62 -40.20
CA ASN A 476 12.29 -23.94 -39.74
C ASN A 476 13.81 -24.11 -39.65
N GLN A 477 14.59 -23.16 -40.22
CA GLN A 477 16.05 -23.21 -40.17
C GLN A 477 16.55 -22.81 -38.77
N ASN A 478 17.40 -23.64 -38.15
CA ASN A 478 18.10 -23.24 -36.95
C ASN A 478 19.13 -22.15 -37.25
N VAL A 479 18.95 -20.97 -36.72
CA VAL A 479 19.82 -19.79 -36.93
C VAL A 479 20.46 -19.28 -35.63
N LYS A 480 20.26 -19.95 -34.50
CA LYS A 480 20.69 -19.54 -33.15
C LYS A 480 22.16 -19.14 -33.06
N ASP A 481 23.03 -19.97 -33.60
CA ASP A 481 24.48 -19.80 -33.54
C ASP A 481 25.04 -18.97 -34.69
N GLU A 482 24.19 -18.52 -35.60
CA GLU A 482 24.60 -17.84 -36.83
C GLU A 482 24.75 -16.31 -36.70
N THR A 483 24.71 -15.79 -35.45
CA THR A 483 24.81 -14.35 -35.18
C THR A 483 26.00 -13.67 -35.87
N GLY A 484 27.10 -14.37 -35.98
CA GLY A 484 28.30 -13.84 -36.67
C GLY A 484 28.07 -13.57 -38.14
N ARG A 485 27.38 -14.47 -38.85
CA ARG A 485 27.02 -14.31 -40.29
C ARG A 485 25.98 -13.21 -40.47
N ILE A 486 24.95 -13.19 -39.60
CA ILE A 486 23.91 -12.16 -39.63
C ILE A 486 24.52 -10.76 -39.44
N LYS A 487 25.47 -10.59 -38.53
CA LYS A 487 26.20 -9.32 -38.35
C LYS A 487 26.93 -8.91 -39.63
N ASN A 488 27.56 -9.85 -40.33
CA ASN A 488 28.24 -9.57 -41.60
C ASN A 488 27.26 -9.12 -42.69
N PHE A 489 26.05 -9.66 -42.73
CA PHE A 489 25.01 -9.19 -43.66
C PHE A 489 24.55 -7.77 -43.35
N CYS A 490 24.63 -7.36 -42.09
CA CYS A 490 24.36 -5.99 -41.63
C CYS A 490 25.60 -5.07 -41.72
N SER A 491 26.67 -5.47 -42.41
CA SER A 491 27.92 -4.72 -42.51
C SER A 491 28.52 -4.29 -41.17
N ILE A 492 28.36 -5.12 -40.11
CA ILE A 492 28.91 -4.88 -38.78
C ILE A 492 30.27 -5.57 -38.68
N LEU A 493 31.32 -4.77 -38.72
CA LEU A 493 32.72 -5.24 -38.66
C LEU A 493 33.33 -5.17 -37.26
N THR A 494 32.62 -4.60 -36.30
CA THR A 494 33.09 -4.40 -34.94
C THR A 494 32.75 -5.60 -34.04
N ASN A 495 33.55 -5.78 -33.00
CA ASN A 495 33.34 -6.88 -32.02
C ASN A 495 32.20 -6.56 -31.05
N VAL A 496 30.96 -6.53 -31.55
CA VAL A 496 29.74 -6.36 -30.72
C VAL A 496 29.36 -7.69 -30.10
N ASN A 497 29.06 -7.70 -28.80
CA ASN A 497 28.60 -8.91 -28.11
C ASN A 497 27.33 -9.45 -28.80
N PRO A 498 27.24 -10.77 -29.10
CA PRO A 498 26.09 -11.38 -29.75
C PRO A 498 24.76 -11.12 -29.03
N GLU A 499 24.72 -11.21 -27.70
CA GLU A 499 23.52 -10.96 -26.92
C GLU A 499 23.07 -9.49 -27.01
N THR A 500 24.01 -8.55 -26.91
CA THR A 500 23.73 -7.12 -27.07
C THR A 500 23.18 -6.81 -28.45
N PHE A 501 23.73 -7.43 -29.50
CA PHE A 501 23.24 -7.24 -30.87
C PHE A 501 21.78 -7.75 -31.00
N LYS A 502 21.49 -8.96 -30.51
CA LYS A 502 20.15 -9.54 -30.55
C LYS A 502 19.15 -8.70 -29.76
N LEU A 503 19.52 -8.21 -28.57
CA LEU A 503 18.65 -7.32 -27.77
C LEU A 503 18.38 -5.98 -28.50
N ASN A 504 19.37 -5.44 -29.19
CA ASN A 504 19.15 -4.26 -30.01
C ASN A 504 18.17 -4.53 -31.15
N LEU A 505 18.24 -5.68 -31.81
CA LEU A 505 17.27 -6.04 -32.84
C LEU A 505 15.84 -6.10 -32.33
N ALA A 506 15.64 -6.56 -31.11
CA ALA A 506 14.32 -6.60 -30.48
C ALA A 506 13.63 -5.23 -30.43
N THR A 507 14.39 -4.15 -30.25
CA THR A 507 13.86 -2.78 -30.23
C THR A 507 13.36 -2.27 -31.58
N PHE A 508 13.69 -2.96 -32.67
CA PHE A 508 13.25 -2.63 -34.04
C PHE A 508 12.01 -3.42 -34.47
N ILE A 509 11.53 -4.35 -33.66
CA ILE A 509 10.27 -5.06 -33.92
C ILE A 509 9.11 -4.15 -33.56
N THR A 510 8.42 -3.60 -34.55
CA THR A 510 7.30 -2.68 -34.38
C THR A 510 5.95 -3.36 -34.61
N THR A 511 4.88 -2.83 -34.10
CA THR A 511 3.49 -3.33 -34.22
C THR A 511 3.03 -3.50 -35.68
N GLU A 512 3.63 -2.77 -36.61
CA GLU A 512 3.31 -2.83 -38.05
C GLU A 512 3.91 -4.06 -38.75
N MET A 513 4.99 -4.62 -38.19
CA MET A 513 5.70 -5.73 -38.78
C MET A 513 4.95 -7.04 -38.69
N GLN A 514 5.10 -7.88 -39.71
CA GLN A 514 4.51 -9.23 -39.73
C GLN A 514 5.03 -10.10 -38.57
N VAL A 515 6.32 -9.95 -38.23
CA VAL A 515 6.98 -10.60 -37.09
C VAL A 515 6.27 -10.31 -35.77
N TYR A 516 5.93 -9.04 -35.51
CA TYR A 516 5.19 -8.65 -34.30
C TYR A 516 3.80 -9.32 -34.24
N LYS A 517 3.05 -9.22 -35.34
CA LYS A 517 1.68 -9.78 -35.42
C LYS A 517 1.68 -11.30 -35.26
N GLU A 518 2.69 -11.96 -35.79
CA GLU A 518 2.87 -13.40 -35.62
C GLU A 518 3.13 -13.77 -34.14
N LEU A 519 4.07 -13.09 -33.48
CA LEU A 519 4.34 -13.29 -32.04
C LEU A 519 3.12 -12.98 -31.18
N GLU A 520 2.44 -11.88 -31.46
CA GLU A 520 1.22 -11.48 -30.74
C GLU A 520 0.13 -12.56 -30.83
N ASN A 521 -0.13 -13.09 -32.03
CA ASN A 521 -1.13 -14.13 -32.24
C ASN A 521 -0.78 -15.43 -31.50
N VAL A 522 0.49 -15.81 -31.52
CA VAL A 522 0.96 -17.02 -30.82
C VAL A 522 0.83 -16.88 -29.32
N ILE A 523 1.27 -15.76 -28.77
CA ILE A 523 1.40 -15.58 -27.33
C ILE A 523 0.05 -15.26 -26.69
N PHE A 524 -0.67 -14.27 -27.23
CA PHE A 524 -1.87 -13.75 -26.60
C PHE A 524 -3.17 -14.36 -27.14
N ASN A 525 -3.21 -14.78 -28.40
CA ASN A 525 -4.42 -15.31 -29.04
C ASN A 525 -4.42 -16.85 -29.21
N ARG A 526 -3.32 -17.54 -28.88
CA ARG A 526 -3.17 -19.01 -29.01
C ARG A 526 -3.40 -19.53 -30.45
N GLN A 527 -3.01 -18.77 -31.45
CA GLN A 527 -3.16 -19.14 -32.87
C GLN A 527 -1.89 -19.75 -33.47
#